data_860a47983e2d1e20da32d6ce271ce7db
#
_entry.id   860a47983e2d1e20da32d6ce271ce7db
#
_cell.length_a   1.000
_cell.length_b   1.000
_cell.length_c   1.000
_cell.angle_alpha   90.00
_cell.angle_beta   90.00
_cell.angle_gamma   90.00
#
_symmetry.space_group_name_H-M   'P 1'
#
loop_
_entity.id
_entity.type
_entity.pdbx_description
1 polymer ?
#
loop_
_entity_poly.entity_id
_entity_poly.type
_entity_poly.pdbx_seq_one_letter_code
_entity_poly.pdbx_strand_id
1 'polypeptide(L)'
;MTQRQPKKLLGALAGALVAAASGFAFGFLEPGALQPAQSVTPNQTVTARNEVRVLAPIIANLANGSDLSVRLEAAVVLKPDVADAAEICAKISDDLVTFLKTVSIREIEGPTGFQLLKNDLRTRASRIGNGTTLDLLILTFVVQ
;
A
#
# COMPACT_ATOMS: atom_id res chain seq x y z
N MET A 1 -15.10 19.22 58.39
CA MET A 1 -16.47 18.62 58.46
C MET A 1 -16.52 17.60 57.36
N THR A 2 -16.18 16.38 57.66
CA THR A 2 -17.07 15.32 58.06
C THR A 2 -17.76 14.69 56.86
N GLN A 3 -17.22 13.52 56.51
CA GLN A 3 -17.88 12.19 56.59
C GLN A 3 -18.70 11.86 55.33
N ARG A 4 -18.78 10.70 54.77
CA ARG A 4 -18.39 9.32 55.11
C ARG A 4 -18.72 8.43 53.94
N GLN A 5 -17.89 7.42 53.69
CA GLN A 5 -18.29 6.17 53.04
C GLN A 5 -19.32 5.42 53.90
N PRO A 6 -20.11 4.49 53.36
CA PRO A 6 -19.77 3.08 53.45
C PRO A 6 -20.19 2.25 52.22
N LYS A 7 -19.39 1.32 51.70
CA LYS A 7 -19.30 -0.12 52.07
C LYS A 7 -20.64 -0.84 52.13
N LYS A 8 -20.78 -1.88 51.32
CA LYS A 8 -21.27 -3.26 51.62
C LYS A 8 -21.32 -3.99 50.28
N LEU A 9 -20.47 -4.93 49.95
CA LEU A 9 -20.26 -6.28 50.54
C LEU A 9 -21.48 -7.19 50.39
N LEU A 10 -21.17 -8.27 49.71
CA LEU A 10 -21.60 -9.64 50.03
C LEU A 10 -22.79 -10.22 49.25
N GLY A 11 -22.54 -11.41 48.79
CA GLY A 11 -23.46 -12.47 48.47
C GLY A 11 -22.95 -13.27 47.26
N ALA A 12 -22.05 -14.13 47.40
CA ALA A 12 -22.05 -15.53 47.87
C ALA A 12 -22.82 -16.42 46.88
N LEU A 13 -22.05 -17.22 46.16
CA LEU A 13 -21.83 -18.66 46.37
C LEU A 13 -23.04 -19.57 46.11
N ALA A 14 -22.71 -20.56 45.37
CA ALA A 14 -23.23 -21.90 45.39
C ALA A 14 -24.11 -22.36 44.23
N GLY A 15 -23.67 -23.43 43.64
CA GLY A 15 -24.46 -24.46 43.09
C GLY A 15 -23.74 -25.34 42.07
N ALA A 16 -22.83 -26.17 42.54
CA ALA A 16 -22.38 -27.35 41.79
C ALA A 16 -23.51 -28.38 41.77
N LEU A 17 -23.60 -29.19 40.71
CA LEU A 17 -23.82 -30.65 40.75
C LEU A 17 -24.22 -31.12 39.33
N VAL A 18 -23.29 -31.77 38.65
CA VAL A 18 -23.24 -33.21 38.37
C VAL A 18 -24.57 -33.82 37.95
N ALA A 19 -24.64 -34.21 36.71
CA ALA A 19 -25.32 -35.44 36.30
C ALA A 19 -24.64 -36.01 35.07
N ALA A 20 -23.83 -37.01 35.26
CA ALA A 20 -23.43 -37.96 34.27
C ALA A 20 -24.63 -38.85 33.96
N ALA A 21 -25.02 -38.97 32.72
CA ALA A 21 -25.83 -40.06 32.25
C ALA A 21 -25.35 -40.49 30.86
N SER A 22 -24.71 -41.60 30.85
CA SER A 22 -24.39 -42.46 29.73
C SER A 22 -25.64 -42.78 28.92
N GLY A 23 -25.54 -42.54 27.64
CA GLY A 23 -26.54 -42.97 26.69
C GLY A 23 -25.89 -43.32 25.37
N PHE A 24 -25.37 -44.54 25.27
CA PHE A 24 -25.07 -45.20 24.01
C PHE A 24 -26.38 -45.48 23.31
N ALA A 25 -26.59 -44.90 22.16
CA ALA A 25 -27.58 -45.39 21.24
C ALA A 25 -27.08 -45.21 19.82
N PHE A 26 -26.86 -46.33 19.23
CA PHE A 26 -26.70 -46.67 17.84
C PHE A 26 -27.74 -45.96 16.96
N GLY A 27 -27.29 -45.55 15.75
CA GLY A 27 -28.16 -45.80 14.65
C GLY A 27 -28.36 -44.67 13.69
N PHE A 28 -27.99 -44.99 12.52
CA PHE A 28 -28.52 -44.59 11.23
C PHE A 28 -27.90 -43.38 10.54
N LEU A 29 -27.31 -43.78 9.42
CA LEU A 29 -26.97 -42.97 8.28
C LEU A 29 -28.09 -41.99 7.95
N GLU A 30 -27.80 -40.70 7.94
CA GLU A 30 -28.48 -39.79 7.06
C GLU A 30 -27.43 -39.00 6.27
N PRO A 31 -27.49 -39.04 4.92
CA PRO A 31 -26.65 -38.20 4.09
C PRO A 31 -27.31 -36.84 3.96
N GLY A 32 -26.63 -35.79 4.38
CA GLY A 32 -27.04 -34.45 4.00
C GLY A 32 -27.37 -33.46 5.15
N ALA A 33 -26.48 -33.33 6.11
CA ALA A 33 -26.47 -32.09 6.89
C ALA A 33 -25.36 -31.19 6.32
N LEU A 34 -25.74 -30.27 5.46
CA LEU A 34 -24.93 -29.12 5.11
C LEU A 34 -24.63 -28.38 6.41
N GLN A 35 -23.47 -28.61 6.98
CA GLN A 35 -22.94 -27.76 8.02
C GLN A 35 -22.84 -26.35 7.40
N PRO A 36 -23.48 -25.34 7.99
CA PRO A 36 -23.17 -23.97 7.58
C PRO A 36 -21.66 -23.80 7.82
N ALA A 37 -20.94 -23.55 6.73
CA ALA A 37 -19.55 -23.19 6.79
C ALA A 37 -19.44 -22.06 7.82
N GLN A 38 -18.81 -22.35 8.95
CA GLN A 38 -18.35 -21.30 9.84
C GLN A 38 -17.43 -20.44 8.98
N SER A 39 -17.94 -19.30 8.62
CA SER A 39 -17.11 -18.25 8.04
C SER A 39 -16.08 -17.90 9.09
N VAL A 40 -14.94 -18.57 9.01
CA VAL A 40 -13.72 -18.14 9.65
C VAL A 40 -13.43 -16.80 8.98
N THR A 41 -13.89 -15.73 9.62
CA THR A 41 -13.43 -14.38 9.28
C THR A 41 -11.94 -14.43 9.56
N PRO A 42 -11.07 -14.45 8.54
CA PRO A 42 -9.66 -14.27 8.82
C PRO A 42 -9.58 -12.89 9.47
N ASN A 43 -9.10 -12.86 10.70
CA ASN A 43 -8.67 -11.63 11.34
C ASN A 43 -7.52 -11.10 10.48
N GLN A 44 -7.87 -10.45 9.38
CA GLN A 44 -6.91 -9.75 8.52
C GLN A 44 -6.43 -8.59 9.37
N THR A 45 -5.31 -8.82 10.05
CA THR A 45 -4.42 -7.74 10.39
C THR A 45 -4.16 -7.03 9.07
N VAL A 46 -4.87 -5.94 8.82
CA VAL A 46 -4.65 -5.09 7.64
C VAL A 46 -3.27 -4.49 7.85
N THR A 47 -2.27 -5.23 7.41
CA THR A 47 -0.92 -4.68 7.26
C THR A 47 -1.07 -3.62 6.18
N ALA A 48 -1.01 -2.37 6.58
CA ALA A 48 -1.09 -1.24 5.68
C ALA A 48 -0.05 -1.45 4.56
N ARG A 49 -0.55 -1.75 3.36
CA ARG A 49 0.32 -2.04 2.19
C ARG A 49 0.58 -0.74 1.46
N ASN A 50 1.84 -0.56 1.06
CA ASN A 50 2.20 0.53 0.16
C ASN A 50 1.31 0.49 -1.10
N GLU A 51 0.92 1.65 -1.55
CA GLU A 51 0.11 1.82 -2.74
C GLU A 51 1.02 2.08 -3.94
N VAL A 52 0.83 1.33 -5.03
CA VAL A 52 1.56 1.55 -6.29
C VAL A 52 0.62 2.19 -7.29
N ARG A 53 0.99 3.37 -7.79
CA ARG A 53 0.23 4.10 -8.82
C ARG A 53 1.05 4.26 -10.07
N VAL A 54 0.55 3.75 -11.19
CA VAL A 54 1.16 3.93 -12.50
C VAL A 54 0.83 5.34 -13.00
N LEU A 55 1.85 6.07 -13.43
CA LEU A 55 1.70 7.38 -14.05
C LEU A 55 1.27 7.23 -15.50
N ALA A 56 0.60 8.24 -16.05
CA ALA A 56 0.40 8.31 -17.49
C ALA A 56 1.76 8.36 -18.21
N PRO A 57 1.88 7.76 -19.41
CA PRO A 57 3.13 7.80 -20.17
C PRO A 57 3.58 9.25 -20.40
N ILE A 58 4.82 9.52 -20.06
CA ILE A 58 5.46 10.83 -20.24
C ILE A 58 6.24 10.82 -21.55
N ILE A 59 5.97 11.78 -22.42
CA ILE A 59 6.72 11.99 -23.65
C ILE A 59 7.30 13.40 -23.59
N ALA A 60 8.61 13.51 -23.75
CA ALA A 60 9.32 14.79 -23.70
C ALA A 60 10.45 14.83 -24.73
N ASN A 61 10.62 15.97 -25.41
CA ASN A 61 11.79 16.20 -26.25
C ASN A 61 12.98 16.49 -25.33
N LEU A 62 14.14 15.89 -25.67
CA LEU A 62 15.38 16.12 -24.94
C LEU A 62 15.97 17.50 -25.27
N ALA A 63 16.85 17.99 -24.39
CA ALA A 63 17.56 19.25 -24.59
C ALA A 63 18.50 19.19 -25.78
N ASN A 64 18.95 20.39 -26.24
CA ASN A 64 19.96 20.61 -27.25
C ASN A 64 19.54 20.32 -28.72
N GLY A 65 18.28 20.61 -29.07
CA GLY A 65 17.83 20.67 -30.47
C GLY A 65 17.91 19.32 -31.20
N SER A 66 17.96 18.23 -30.45
CA SER A 66 17.82 16.91 -31.03
C SER A 66 16.34 16.67 -31.32
N ASP A 67 16.00 16.14 -32.50
CA ASP A 67 14.64 15.63 -32.77
C ASP A 67 14.30 14.40 -31.94
N LEU A 68 15.13 14.11 -30.92
CA LEU A 68 14.99 12.97 -30.05
C LEU A 68 13.99 13.26 -28.97
N SER A 69 13.06 12.36 -28.84
CA SER A 69 12.11 12.34 -27.73
C SER A 69 12.33 11.12 -26.83
N VAL A 70 11.99 11.27 -25.56
CA VAL A 70 11.98 10.17 -24.62
C VAL A 70 10.56 9.82 -24.27
N ARG A 71 10.27 8.53 -24.21
CA ARG A 71 9.06 7.97 -23.63
C ARG A 71 9.42 7.29 -22.32
N LEU A 72 8.87 7.80 -21.24
CA LEU A 72 9.03 7.28 -19.89
C LEU A 72 7.69 6.75 -19.38
N GLU A 73 7.67 5.49 -18.96
CA GLU A 73 6.58 4.91 -18.19
C GLU A 73 7.11 4.60 -16.79
N ALA A 74 6.41 5.08 -15.77
CA ALA A 74 6.84 4.97 -14.40
C ALA A 74 5.65 4.70 -13.46
N ALA A 75 5.96 4.15 -12.29
CA ALA A 75 5.01 3.98 -11.19
C ALA A 75 5.57 4.60 -9.91
N VAL A 76 4.71 5.24 -9.15
CA VAL A 76 5.04 5.82 -7.86
C VAL A 76 4.60 4.86 -6.76
N VAL A 77 5.49 4.59 -5.81
CA VAL A 77 5.18 3.84 -4.61
C VAL A 77 4.88 4.85 -3.49
N LEU A 78 3.66 4.84 -3.01
CA LEU A 78 3.18 5.72 -1.95
C LEU A 78 3.02 4.97 -0.63
N LYS A 79 3.07 5.70 0.47
CA LYS A 79 2.60 5.20 1.76
C LYS A 79 1.11 4.82 1.66
N PRO A 80 0.62 3.95 2.55
CA PRO A 80 -0.80 3.65 2.59
C PRO A 80 -1.62 4.88 3.00
N ASP A 81 -2.86 4.92 2.53
CA ASP A 81 -3.88 5.89 2.94
C ASP A 81 -3.51 7.38 2.69
N VAL A 82 -2.79 7.66 1.60
CA VAL A 82 -2.48 9.03 1.17
C VAL A 82 -3.72 9.64 0.53
N ALA A 83 -4.34 10.63 1.19
CA ALA A 83 -5.58 11.27 0.74
C ALA A 83 -5.46 11.93 -0.65
N ASP A 84 -4.34 12.60 -0.92
CA ASP A 84 -4.12 13.38 -2.14
C ASP A 84 -3.22 12.65 -3.16
N ALA A 85 -3.25 11.31 -3.16
CA ALA A 85 -2.37 10.48 -3.99
C ALA A 85 -2.42 10.84 -5.49
N ALA A 86 -3.62 11.15 -6.01
CA ALA A 86 -3.79 11.53 -7.42
C ALA A 86 -3.13 12.88 -7.73
N GLU A 87 -3.27 13.85 -6.85
CA GLU A 87 -2.66 15.18 -7.00
C GLU A 87 -1.13 15.09 -6.92
N ILE A 88 -0.61 14.32 -5.97
CA ILE A 88 0.84 14.07 -5.83
C ILE A 88 1.39 13.42 -7.10
N CYS A 89 0.72 12.40 -7.64
CA CYS A 89 1.12 11.76 -8.89
C CYS A 89 1.10 12.74 -10.07
N ALA A 90 0.11 13.61 -10.17
CA ALA A 90 0.05 14.63 -11.22
C ALA A 90 1.20 15.64 -11.11
N LYS A 91 1.51 16.13 -9.92
CA LYS A 91 2.66 17.03 -9.66
C LYS A 91 4.00 16.36 -9.98
N ILE A 92 4.14 15.07 -9.62
CA ILE A 92 5.34 14.30 -9.97
C ILE A 92 5.47 14.21 -11.50
N SER A 93 4.40 13.85 -12.21
CA SER A 93 4.43 13.76 -13.67
C SER A 93 4.83 15.08 -14.33
N ASP A 94 4.29 16.20 -13.88
CA ASP A 94 4.60 17.54 -14.39
C ASP A 94 6.08 17.91 -14.18
N ASP A 95 6.64 17.67 -12.98
CA ASP A 95 8.07 17.91 -12.70
C ASP A 95 8.96 16.99 -13.53
N LEU A 96 8.59 15.72 -13.72
CA LEU A 96 9.36 14.78 -14.53
C LEU A 96 9.38 15.21 -16.01
N VAL A 97 8.25 15.65 -16.56
CA VAL A 97 8.20 16.21 -17.93
C VAL A 97 9.13 17.42 -18.04
N THR A 98 9.05 18.33 -17.10
CA THR A 98 9.87 19.56 -17.10
C THR A 98 11.35 19.22 -17.02
N PHE A 99 11.71 18.29 -16.14
CA PHE A 99 13.10 17.85 -15.99
C PHE A 99 13.63 17.17 -17.25
N LEU A 100 12.89 16.24 -17.85
CA LEU A 100 13.34 15.53 -19.05
C LEU A 100 13.65 16.47 -20.21
N LYS A 101 12.95 17.60 -20.32
CA LYS A 101 13.25 18.64 -21.32
C LYS A 101 14.58 19.36 -21.10
N THR A 102 15.17 19.23 -19.92
CA THR A 102 16.50 19.81 -19.61
C THR A 102 17.64 18.83 -19.79
N VAL A 103 17.34 17.54 -19.93
CA VAL A 103 18.32 16.46 -20.05
C VAL A 103 18.77 16.30 -21.49
N SER A 104 20.07 16.19 -21.73
CA SER A 104 20.63 15.88 -23.02
C SER A 104 20.85 14.38 -23.23
N ILE A 105 20.87 13.93 -24.50
CA ILE A 105 21.15 12.52 -24.80
C ILE A 105 22.49 12.07 -24.24
N ARG A 106 23.51 12.93 -24.28
CA ARG A 106 24.87 12.61 -23.80
C ARG A 106 24.92 12.33 -22.31
N GLU A 107 24.04 12.96 -21.51
CA GLU A 107 23.98 12.78 -20.06
C GLU A 107 23.39 11.42 -19.68
N ILE A 108 22.56 10.85 -20.53
CA ILE A 108 21.87 9.59 -20.27
C ILE A 108 22.46 8.39 -21.02
N GLU A 109 23.45 8.62 -21.88
CA GLU A 109 24.14 7.56 -22.60
C GLU A 109 24.94 6.66 -21.65
N GLY A 110 24.86 5.35 -21.92
CA GLY A 110 25.57 4.33 -21.18
C GLY A 110 24.99 4.03 -19.80
N PRO A 111 25.52 2.99 -19.14
CA PRO A 111 24.98 2.49 -17.86
C PRO A 111 25.03 3.53 -16.75
N THR A 112 26.09 4.31 -16.67
CA THR A 112 26.27 5.34 -15.64
C THR A 112 25.30 6.49 -15.81
N GLY A 113 25.14 7.01 -17.04
CA GLY A 113 24.22 8.09 -17.34
C GLY A 113 22.77 7.72 -17.00
N PHE A 114 22.34 6.53 -17.41
CA PHE A 114 21.02 6.06 -17.06
C PHE A 114 20.80 5.89 -15.56
N GLN A 115 21.80 5.41 -14.79
CA GLN A 115 21.68 5.31 -13.33
C GLN A 115 21.58 6.69 -12.65
N LEU A 116 22.31 7.68 -13.13
CA LEU A 116 22.21 9.06 -12.64
C LEU A 116 20.81 9.61 -12.92
N LEU A 117 20.32 9.50 -14.14
CA LEU A 117 18.96 9.89 -14.49
C LEU A 117 17.92 9.24 -13.56
N LYS A 118 18.02 7.93 -13.36
CA LYS A 118 17.12 7.18 -12.47
C LYS A 118 17.13 7.72 -11.05
N ASN A 119 18.29 8.06 -10.52
CA ASN A 119 18.43 8.63 -9.18
C ASN A 119 17.82 10.04 -9.10
N ASP A 120 18.01 10.87 -10.14
CA ASP A 120 17.44 12.21 -10.22
C ASP A 120 15.90 12.15 -10.26
N LEU A 121 15.33 11.28 -11.09
CA LEU A 121 13.88 11.08 -11.17
C LEU A 121 13.29 10.64 -9.81
N ARG A 122 13.95 9.72 -9.11
CA ARG A 122 13.54 9.27 -7.76
C ARG A 122 13.61 10.40 -6.73
N THR A 123 14.69 11.15 -6.73
CA THR A 123 14.90 12.28 -5.82
C THR A 123 13.82 13.33 -6.00
N ARG A 124 13.46 13.64 -7.26
CA ARG A 124 12.39 14.59 -7.60
C ARG A 124 11.03 14.10 -7.10
N ALA A 125 10.69 12.85 -7.39
CA ALA A 125 9.43 12.25 -6.93
C ALA A 125 9.33 12.26 -5.40
N SER A 126 10.40 11.91 -4.69
CA SER A 126 10.45 11.92 -3.22
C SER A 126 10.26 13.33 -2.64
N ARG A 127 10.90 14.34 -3.27
CA ARG A 127 10.79 15.74 -2.85
C ARG A 127 9.35 16.26 -2.98
N ILE A 128 8.69 15.97 -4.11
CA ILE A 128 7.30 16.41 -4.36
C ILE A 128 6.34 15.67 -3.43
N GLY A 129 6.56 14.38 -3.22
CA GLY A 129 5.75 13.58 -2.32
C GLY A 129 5.90 13.95 -0.84
N ASN A 130 6.87 14.77 -0.48
CA ASN A 130 7.07 15.29 0.88
C ASN A 130 6.92 14.21 1.97
N GLY A 131 7.62 13.10 1.77
CA GLY A 131 7.63 11.96 2.70
C GLY A 131 6.45 10.98 2.54
N THR A 132 5.52 11.20 1.60
CA THR A 132 4.47 10.23 1.24
C THR A 132 4.91 9.29 0.12
N THR A 133 5.79 9.76 -0.77
CA THR A 133 6.39 8.95 -1.84
C THR A 133 7.59 8.18 -1.29
N LEU A 134 7.55 6.87 -1.41
CA LEU A 134 8.59 5.95 -0.97
C LEU A 134 9.60 5.63 -2.07
N ASP A 135 9.14 5.47 -3.31
CA ASP A 135 10.00 5.17 -4.46
C ASP A 135 9.32 5.56 -5.78
N LEU A 136 10.14 5.66 -6.84
CA LEU A 136 9.71 5.77 -8.23
C LEU A 136 10.31 4.59 -9.01
N LEU A 137 9.45 3.80 -9.62
CA LEU A 137 9.81 2.65 -10.44
C LEU A 137 9.75 3.04 -11.92
N ILE A 138 10.84 2.86 -12.65
CA ILE A 138 10.85 3.02 -14.10
C ILE A 138 10.44 1.70 -14.73
N LEU A 139 9.32 1.70 -15.44
CA LEU A 139 8.77 0.54 -16.13
C LEU A 139 9.32 0.44 -17.56
N THR A 140 9.36 1.57 -18.24
CA THR A 140 9.86 1.68 -19.62
C THR A 140 10.59 3.00 -19.81
N PHE A 141 11.71 2.97 -20.49
CA PHE A 141 12.46 4.15 -20.91
C PHE A 141 12.97 3.93 -22.33
N VAL A 142 12.45 4.70 -23.27
CA VAL A 142 12.81 4.59 -24.71
C VAL A 142 13.15 5.97 -25.24
N VAL A 143 14.27 6.06 -25.96
CA VAL A 143 14.65 7.25 -26.74
C VAL A 143 14.33 6.95 -28.20
N GLN A 144 13.64 7.85 -28.86
CA GLN A 144 13.17 7.72 -30.24
C GLN A 144 13.24 9.03 -31.00
#